data_7789db4bf34c0ceb0a5d81925a8f0851
#
_entry.id   7789db4bf34c0ceb0a5d81925a8f0851
#
_cell.length_a   1.000
_cell.length_b   1.000
_cell.length_c   1.000
_cell.angle_alpha   90.00
_cell.angle_beta   90.00
_cell.angle_gamma   90.00
#
_symmetry.space_group_name_H-M   'P 1'
#
loop_
_entity.id
_entity.type
_entity.pdbx_description
1 polymer ?
#
loop_
_entity_poly.entity_id
_entity_poly.type
_entity_poly.pdbx_seq_one_letter_code
_entity_poly.pdbx_strand_id
1 'polypeptide(L)'
;RPLLLYIFLFYWDFLNALFTVEAPQLLYTVEHGNNVTLECTFPVNGKLKFEDLSITWEKKDELKKVVYILLKGEEDFKNQHSDFKGRIKLLKENLSLGQSLLQITDVKLGDAGFYRCIIGYGGADYKTIHLKVKAPYRTITQRVVSTGPNEWKLTCQSKGYPGAEVIWQNRDYEDLTDKANTSYEIGRDQLYYVTSTLTIKSRIDEVFYCIFWNKELQENTS
;
A
#
# COMPACT_ATOMS: atom_id res chain seq x y z
N ARG A 1 -50.76 -17.68 29.18
CA ARG A 1 -49.82 -16.51 29.01
C ARG A 1 -48.40 -16.75 29.51
N PRO A 2 -47.98 -17.81 30.24
CA PRO A 2 -46.56 -18.03 30.52
C PRO A 2 -45.77 -18.61 29.34
N LEU A 3 -46.41 -19.25 28.36
CA LEU A 3 -45.75 -19.88 27.21
C LEU A 3 -45.05 -18.86 26.27
N LEU A 4 -45.63 -17.67 26.11
CA LEU A 4 -45.06 -16.59 25.29
C LEU A 4 -43.79 -15.97 25.90
N LEU A 5 -43.71 -15.94 27.23
CA LEU A 5 -42.51 -15.47 27.96
C LEU A 5 -41.34 -16.45 27.78
N TYR A 6 -41.61 -17.77 27.80
CA TYR A 6 -40.61 -18.82 27.55
C TYR A 6 -40.05 -18.77 26.13
N ILE A 7 -40.91 -18.51 25.14
CA ILE A 7 -40.49 -18.36 23.73
C ILE A 7 -39.60 -17.14 23.57
N PHE A 8 -39.91 -16.01 24.25
CA PHE A 8 -39.07 -14.80 24.22
C PHE A 8 -37.70 -14.99 24.90
N LEU A 9 -37.61 -15.77 25.97
CA LEU A 9 -36.34 -16.07 26.64
C LEU A 9 -35.47 -17.00 25.81
N PHE A 10 -36.07 -17.99 25.12
CA PHE A 10 -35.34 -18.83 24.18
C PHE A 10 -34.88 -18.09 22.90
N TYR A 11 -35.63 -17.11 22.43
CA TYR A 11 -35.20 -16.28 21.30
C TYR A 11 -34.05 -15.31 21.66
N TRP A 12 -33.93 -14.92 22.91
CA TRP A 12 -32.84 -14.03 23.35
C TRP A 12 -31.50 -14.74 23.47
N ASP A 13 -31.50 -16.02 23.81
CA ASP A 13 -30.27 -16.83 23.83
C ASP A 13 -29.76 -17.17 22.41
N PHE A 14 -30.61 -17.13 21.39
CA PHE A 14 -30.22 -17.27 19.97
C PHE A 14 -29.68 -15.97 19.33
N LEU A 15 -29.82 -14.84 19.98
CA LEU A 15 -29.13 -13.59 19.61
C LEU A 15 -27.70 -13.53 20.14
N ASN A 16 -27.16 -14.63 20.66
CA ASN A 16 -25.75 -14.75 21.01
C ASN A 16 -24.90 -14.63 19.76
N ALA A 17 -24.47 -13.42 19.61
CA ALA A 17 -23.37 -12.91 18.79
C ALA A 17 -22.82 -13.90 17.76
N LEU A 18 -23.33 -13.79 16.54
CA LEU A 18 -22.64 -14.31 15.36
C LEU A 18 -21.17 -13.85 15.45
N PHE A 19 -20.22 -14.81 15.43
CA PHE A 19 -18.82 -14.46 15.41
C PHE A 19 -18.54 -13.62 14.15
N THR A 20 -18.07 -12.40 14.34
CA THR A 20 -17.80 -11.47 13.23
C THR A 20 -16.37 -10.94 13.30
N VAL A 21 -15.71 -10.90 12.15
CA VAL A 21 -14.43 -10.26 11.98
C VAL A 21 -14.66 -8.88 11.37
N GLU A 22 -14.10 -7.87 11.98
CA GLU A 22 -14.20 -6.49 11.50
C GLU A 22 -12.81 -5.94 11.15
N ALA A 23 -12.77 -4.85 10.40
CA ALA A 23 -11.56 -4.09 10.14
C ALA A 23 -11.86 -2.61 10.42
N PRO A 24 -11.15 -1.97 11.36
CA PRO A 24 -11.34 -0.55 11.66
C PRO A 24 -11.07 0.33 10.45
N GLN A 25 -10.20 -0.13 9.54
CA GLN A 25 -9.86 0.54 8.30
C GLN A 25 -9.87 -0.46 7.14
N LEU A 26 -10.63 -0.15 6.08
CA LEU A 26 -10.75 -1.00 4.89
C LEU A 26 -9.77 -0.64 3.77
N LEU A 27 -9.17 0.55 3.83
CA LEU A 27 -8.20 1.05 2.85
C LEU A 27 -6.97 1.59 3.56
N TYR A 28 -5.83 0.99 3.29
CA TYR A 28 -4.51 1.48 3.72
C TYR A 28 -3.76 2.02 2.51
N THR A 29 -3.05 3.13 2.71
CA THR A 29 -2.11 3.67 1.72
C THR A 29 -0.74 3.81 2.37
N VAL A 30 0.28 3.29 1.72
CA VAL A 30 1.66 3.29 2.23
C VAL A 30 2.62 3.66 1.10
N GLU A 31 3.75 4.27 1.45
CA GLU A 31 4.83 4.50 0.49
C GLU A 31 5.73 3.27 0.36
N HIS A 32 6.17 3.00 -0.86
CA HIS A 32 7.16 1.98 -1.19
C HIS A 32 8.38 2.09 -0.25
N GLY A 33 8.83 0.95 0.28
CA GLY A 33 9.93 0.88 1.23
C GLY A 33 9.58 1.14 2.69
N ASN A 34 8.39 1.69 2.97
CA ASN A 34 7.90 1.90 4.35
C ASN A 34 7.24 0.62 4.91
N ASN A 35 6.88 0.67 6.19
CA ASN A 35 6.16 -0.39 6.87
C ASN A 35 4.67 -0.04 6.98
N VAL A 36 3.81 -1.06 6.98
CA VAL A 36 2.38 -0.92 7.21
C VAL A 36 1.91 -2.01 8.17
N THR A 37 0.91 -1.68 9.00
CA THR A 37 0.23 -2.66 9.86
C THR A 37 -1.24 -2.71 9.49
N LEU A 38 -1.69 -3.87 8.98
CA LEU A 38 -3.09 -4.14 8.68
C LEU A 38 -3.77 -4.70 9.93
N GLU A 39 -5.00 -4.28 10.19
CA GLU A 39 -5.74 -4.65 11.40
C GLU A 39 -7.06 -5.32 11.07
N CYS A 40 -7.30 -6.46 11.77
CA CYS A 40 -8.61 -7.06 11.93
C CYS A 40 -8.93 -7.21 13.41
N THR A 41 -10.19 -7.09 13.76
CA THR A 41 -10.69 -7.31 15.12
C THR A 41 -11.67 -8.45 15.17
N PHE A 42 -11.69 -9.17 16.29
CA PHE A 42 -12.58 -10.29 16.53
C PHE A 42 -12.99 -10.36 18.01
N PRO A 43 -14.18 -10.89 18.32
CA PRO A 43 -14.65 -10.94 19.70
C PRO A 43 -13.85 -11.95 20.53
N VAL A 44 -13.39 -11.54 21.71
CA VAL A 44 -12.77 -12.41 22.72
C VAL A 44 -13.55 -12.26 24.01
N ASN A 45 -14.21 -13.35 24.43
CA ASN A 45 -14.95 -13.40 25.69
C ASN A 45 -14.08 -14.04 26.77
N GLY A 46 -13.60 -13.24 27.72
CA GLY A 46 -12.72 -13.71 28.79
C GLY A 46 -11.27 -13.85 28.35
N LYS A 47 -10.58 -14.88 28.84
CA LYS A 47 -9.17 -15.14 28.50
C LYS A 47 -9.04 -15.87 27.17
N LEU A 48 -8.27 -15.31 26.24
CA LEU A 48 -7.99 -15.95 24.95
C LEU A 48 -7.28 -17.29 25.15
N LYS A 49 -7.77 -18.34 24.49
CA LYS A 49 -7.14 -19.65 24.39
C LYS A 49 -6.52 -19.82 23.03
N PHE A 50 -5.19 -19.85 22.99
CA PHE A 50 -4.45 -19.94 21.72
C PHE A 50 -4.66 -21.26 21.01
N GLU A 51 -4.95 -22.35 21.76
CA GLU A 51 -5.27 -23.67 21.20
C GLU A 51 -6.53 -23.70 20.32
N ASP A 52 -7.46 -22.75 20.57
CA ASP A 52 -8.72 -22.63 19.83
C ASP A 52 -8.66 -21.58 18.71
N LEU A 53 -7.53 -20.83 18.62
CA LEU A 53 -7.36 -19.73 17.69
C LEU A 53 -6.70 -20.18 16.40
N SER A 54 -7.31 -19.80 15.28
CA SER A 54 -6.70 -19.85 13.95
C SER A 54 -6.76 -18.50 13.27
N ILE A 55 -5.66 -18.05 12.67
CA ILE A 55 -5.58 -16.80 11.91
C ILE A 55 -4.87 -17.09 10.59
N THR A 56 -5.48 -16.70 9.50
CA THR A 56 -4.86 -16.76 8.18
C THR A 56 -4.98 -15.40 7.51
N TRP A 57 -3.84 -14.84 7.12
CA TRP A 57 -3.78 -13.70 6.23
C TRP A 57 -3.39 -14.16 4.83
N GLU A 58 -4.17 -13.77 3.85
CA GLU A 58 -3.93 -14.10 2.45
C GLU A 58 -4.10 -12.88 1.55
N LYS A 59 -3.29 -12.77 0.51
CA LYS A 59 -3.47 -11.77 -0.54
C LYS A 59 -4.28 -12.40 -1.68
N LYS A 60 -5.34 -11.70 -2.09
CA LYS A 60 -6.19 -12.08 -3.22
C LYS A 60 -5.61 -11.48 -4.50
N ASP A 61 -4.80 -12.25 -5.19
CA ASP A 61 -4.41 -12.00 -6.57
C ASP A 61 -5.12 -13.03 -7.47
N GLU A 62 -4.72 -13.11 -8.73
CA GLU A 62 -5.15 -14.18 -9.64
C GLU A 62 -4.88 -15.57 -9.05
N LEU A 63 -3.72 -15.72 -8.39
CA LEU A 63 -3.38 -16.87 -7.56
C LEU A 63 -3.33 -16.42 -6.10
N LYS A 64 -4.13 -17.05 -5.26
CA LYS A 64 -4.15 -16.82 -3.82
C LYS A 64 -2.74 -17.00 -3.23
N LYS A 65 -2.21 -15.96 -2.56
CA LYS A 65 -0.92 -15.99 -1.89
C LYS A 65 -1.12 -16.02 -0.37
N VAL A 66 -0.60 -17.03 0.28
CA VAL A 66 -0.58 -17.09 1.75
C VAL A 66 0.46 -16.10 2.27
N VAL A 67 0.02 -15.18 3.11
CA VAL A 67 0.85 -14.16 3.73
C VAL A 67 1.34 -14.61 5.11
N TYR A 68 0.42 -15.13 5.95
CA TYR A 68 0.73 -15.58 7.30
C TYR A 68 -0.32 -16.56 7.81
N ILE A 69 0.12 -17.55 8.58
CA ILE A 69 -0.76 -18.52 9.24
C ILE A 69 -0.34 -18.68 10.70
N LEU A 70 -1.32 -18.59 11.61
CA LEU A 70 -1.22 -18.98 13.00
C LEU A 70 -2.26 -20.07 13.26
N LEU A 71 -1.84 -21.25 13.73
CA LEU A 71 -2.72 -22.35 14.08
C LEU A 71 -2.39 -22.84 15.49
N LYS A 72 -3.40 -22.80 16.38
CA LYS A 72 -3.24 -23.28 17.78
C LYS A 72 -2.06 -22.63 18.52
N GLY A 73 -1.83 -21.33 18.23
CA GLY A 73 -0.73 -20.57 18.83
C GLY A 73 0.62 -20.71 18.15
N GLU A 74 0.77 -21.60 17.16
CA GLU A 74 2.01 -21.83 16.42
C GLU A 74 1.96 -21.19 15.03
N GLU A 75 3.08 -20.61 14.60
CA GLU A 75 3.24 -19.98 13.29
C GLU A 75 3.61 -21.05 12.24
N ASP A 76 2.89 -21.06 11.12
CA ASP A 76 3.24 -21.89 9.96
C ASP A 76 3.83 -21.05 8.83
N PHE A 77 5.15 -21.11 8.69
CA PHE A 77 5.87 -20.45 7.59
C PHE A 77 6.11 -21.36 6.38
N LYS A 78 5.77 -22.65 6.45
CA LYS A 78 6.02 -23.60 5.35
C LYS A 78 5.20 -23.23 4.12
N ASN A 79 3.98 -22.76 4.33
CA ASN A 79 3.04 -22.39 3.29
C ASN A 79 3.11 -20.90 2.90
N GLN A 80 3.95 -20.10 3.57
CA GLN A 80 4.10 -18.68 3.27
C GLN A 80 4.66 -18.47 1.86
N HIS A 81 4.00 -17.63 1.07
CA HIS A 81 4.46 -17.27 -0.28
C HIS A 81 5.82 -16.55 -0.22
N SER A 82 6.68 -16.82 -1.22
CA SER A 82 8.05 -16.30 -1.29
C SER A 82 8.14 -14.77 -1.20
N ASP A 83 7.17 -14.05 -1.76
CA ASP A 83 7.13 -12.58 -1.76
C ASP A 83 7.08 -11.98 -0.35
N PHE A 84 6.57 -12.73 0.63
CA PHE A 84 6.36 -12.27 2.00
C PHE A 84 7.40 -12.78 3.00
N LYS A 85 8.27 -13.71 2.59
CA LYS A 85 9.28 -14.29 3.48
C LYS A 85 10.21 -13.22 4.07
N GLY A 86 10.36 -13.25 5.40
CA GLY A 86 11.24 -12.33 6.14
C GLY A 86 10.70 -10.90 6.31
N ARG A 87 9.49 -10.59 5.79
CA ARG A 87 8.91 -9.24 5.85
C ARG A 87 7.61 -9.15 6.67
N ILE A 88 7.12 -10.26 7.18
CA ILE A 88 5.83 -10.34 7.87
C ILE A 88 6.01 -10.64 9.33
N LYS A 89 5.27 -9.92 10.17
CA LYS A 89 5.18 -10.18 11.61
C LYS A 89 3.74 -9.99 12.09
N LEU A 90 3.21 -10.96 12.82
CA LEU A 90 1.98 -10.78 13.60
C LEU A 90 2.34 -10.29 15.00
N LEU A 91 1.69 -9.20 15.45
CA LEU A 91 1.87 -8.66 16.81
C LEU A 91 1.01 -9.46 17.79
N LYS A 92 1.57 -10.56 18.32
CA LYS A 92 0.84 -11.55 19.13
C LYS A 92 0.33 -10.98 20.46
N GLU A 93 1.01 -9.97 20.99
CA GLU A 93 0.63 -9.27 22.22
C GLU A 93 -0.77 -8.66 22.16
N ASN A 94 -1.24 -8.31 20.97
CA ASN A 94 -2.54 -7.71 20.75
C ASN A 94 -3.69 -8.74 20.60
N LEU A 95 -3.38 -10.02 20.42
CA LEU A 95 -4.39 -11.05 20.20
C LEU A 95 -5.33 -11.21 21.39
N SER A 96 -4.83 -11.04 22.61
CA SER A 96 -5.65 -11.10 23.83
C SER A 96 -6.71 -9.99 23.91
N LEU A 97 -6.51 -8.91 23.14
CA LEU A 97 -7.46 -7.80 22.98
C LEU A 97 -8.42 -8.02 21.79
N GLY A 98 -8.35 -9.16 21.13
CA GLY A 98 -9.12 -9.43 19.92
C GLY A 98 -8.63 -8.67 18.69
N GLN A 99 -7.34 -8.28 18.65
CA GLN A 99 -6.74 -7.56 17.52
C GLN A 99 -5.70 -8.44 16.81
N SER A 100 -5.92 -8.70 15.54
CA SER A 100 -4.95 -9.33 14.64
C SER A 100 -4.23 -8.27 13.84
N LEU A 101 -3.03 -7.90 14.26
CA LEU A 101 -2.19 -6.87 13.66
C LEU A 101 -1.09 -7.50 12.83
N LEU A 102 -1.21 -7.43 11.49
CA LEU A 102 -0.22 -7.93 10.55
C LEU A 102 0.69 -6.80 10.08
N GLN A 103 1.95 -6.82 10.49
CA GLN A 103 2.95 -5.88 10.02
C GLN A 103 3.65 -6.41 8.76
N ILE A 104 3.68 -5.59 7.71
CA ILE A 104 4.44 -5.80 6.49
C ILE A 104 5.56 -4.77 6.47
N THR A 105 6.81 -5.22 6.42
CA THR A 105 7.99 -4.35 6.37
C THR A 105 8.54 -4.24 4.95
N ASP A 106 9.21 -3.11 4.65
CA ASP A 106 9.82 -2.85 3.33
C ASP A 106 8.82 -3.11 2.19
N VAL A 107 7.67 -2.42 2.24
CA VAL A 107 6.55 -2.63 1.32
C VAL A 107 6.97 -2.39 -0.13
N LYS A 108 6.65 -3.34 -1.00
CA LYS A 108 6.91 -3.31 -2.44
C LYS A 108 5.66 -2.89 -3.21
N LEU A 109 5.81 -2.43 -4.44
CA LEU A 109 4.65 -2.16 -5.31
C LEU A 109 3.79 -3.41 -5.52
N GLY A 110 4.44 -4.59 -5.65
CA GLY A 110 3.75 -5.87 -5.76
C GLY A 110 2.96 -6.30 -4.53
N ASP A 111 3.11 -5.62 -3.38
CA ASP A 111 2.29 -5.87 -2.20
C ASP A 111 0.91 -5.20 -2.29
N ALA A 112 0.71 -4.23 -3.20
CA ALA A 112 -0.60 -3.62 -3.42
C ALA A 112 -1.65 -4.67 -3.80
N GLY A 113 -2.88 -4.52 -3.30
CA GLY A 113 -3.98 -5.43 -3.60
C GLY A 113 -4.90 -5.68 -2.41
N PHE A 114 -5.71 -6.73 -2.50
CA PHE A 114 -6.69 -7.08 -1.47
C PHE A 114 -6.15 -8.15 -0.54
N TYR A 115 -6.19 -7.88 0.76
CA TYR A 115 -5.81 -8.81 1.82
C TYR A 115 -7.04 -9.31 2.52
N ARG A 116 -7.12 -10.61 2.75
CA ARG A 116 -8.17 -11.23 3.53
C ARG A 116 -7.61 -11.70 4.86
N CYS A 117 -8.20 -11.21 5.94
CA CYS A 117 -7.96 -11.67 7.29
C CYS A 117 -9.06 -12.68 7.65
N ILE A 118 -8.71 -13.92 7.85
CA ILE A 118 -9.63 -15.02 8.18
C ILE A 118 -9.31 -15.45 9.61
N ILE A 119 -10.30 -15.42 10.50
CA ILE A 119 -10.13 -15.76 11.92
C ILE A 119 -11.16 -16.80 12.32
N GLY A 120 -10.69 -17.84 13.00
CA GLY A 120 -11.51 -18.85 13.64
C GLY A 120 -11.25 -18.87 15.14
N TYR A 121 -12.32 -18.62 15.96
CA TYR A 121 -12.30 -18.68 17.41
C TYR A 121 -13.74 -18.86 17.94
N GLY A 122 -14.16 -20.09 18.22
CA GLY A 122 -15.56 -20.39 18.56
C GLY A 122 -16.57 -20.21 17.43
N GLY A 123 -16.17 -19.63 16.35
CA GLY A 123 -16.84 -19.39 15.08
C GLY A 123 -15.78 -19.06 14.04
N ALA A 124 -16.17 -18.73 12.80
CA ALA A 124 -15.22 -18.32 11.77
C ALA A 124 -15.83 -17.25 10.86
N ASP A 125 -15.04 -16.23 10.57
CA ASP A 125 -15.41 -15.16 9.65
C ASP A 125 -14.14 -14.52 9.04
N TYR A 126 -14.33 -13.64 8.06
CA TYR A 126 -13.23 -12.92 7.43
C TYR A 126 -13.58 -11.49 7.06
N LYS A 127 -12.55 -10.66 6.94
CA LYS A 127 -12.66 -9.31 6.39
C LYS A 127 -11.65 -9.10 5.27
N THR A 128 -12.01 -8.29 4.30
CA THR A 128 -11.12 -7.92 3.19
C THR A 128 -10.70 -6.46 3.33
N ILE A 129 -9.39 -6.22 3.23
CA ILE A 129 -8.72 -4.92 3.37
C ILE A 129 -8.00 -4.64 2.06
N HIS A 130 -8.03 -3.40 1.58
CA HIS A 130 -7.31 -2.95 0.40
C HIS A 130 -6.04 -2.20 0.80
N LEU A 131 -4.88 -2.66 0.32
CA LEU A 131 -3.59 -1.98 0.46
C LEU A 131 -3.23 -1.31 -0.86
N LYS A 132 -3.04 0.02 -0.83
CA LYS A 132 -2.48 0.81 -1.92
C LYS A 132 -1.03 1.16 -1.61
N VAL A 133 -0.17 1.05 -2.61
CA VAL A 133 1.24 1.43 -2.50
C VAL A 133 1.54 2.55 -3.48
N LYS A 134 2.17 3.61 -3.00
CA LYS A 134 2.62 4.75 -3.81
C LYS A 134 4.13 4.96 -3.65
N ALA A 135 4.75 5.58 -4.65
CA ALA A 135 6.12 6.04 -4.60
C ALA A 135 6.21 7.43 -5.24
N PRO A 136 6.05 8.51 -4.45
CA PRO A 136 6.07 9.86 -4.99
C PRO A 136 7.46 10.24 -5.51
N TYR A 137 7.51 11.10 -6.53
CA TYR A 137 8.74 11.62 -7.15
C TYR A 137 9.38 12.68 -6.25
N ARG A 138 10.16 12.28 -5.23
CA ARG A 138 10.71 13.22 -4.22
C ARG A 138 12.07 13.79 -4.58
N THR A 139 12.88 13.05 -5.33
CA THR A 139 14.25 13.45 -5.65
C THR A 139 14.37 13.67 -7.14
N ILE A 140 14.54 14.92 -7.54
CA ILE A 140 14.78 15.30 -8.94
C ILE A 140 16.26 15.60 -9.12
N THR A 141 16.91 14.83 -9.99
CA THR A 141 18.28 15.10 -10.42
C THR A 141 18.23 16.00 -11.65
N GLN A 142 18.91 17.13 -11.58
CA GLN A 142 18.97 18.11 -12.67
C GLN A 142 20.38 18.14 -13.27
N ARG A 143 20.43 18.29 -14.59
CA ARG A 143 21.68 18.48 -15.33
C ARG A 143 21.48 19.54 -16.41
N VAL A 144 22.45 20.45 -16.48
CA VAL A 144 22.50 21.51 -17.50
C VAL A 144 23.81 21.37 -18.28
N VAL A 145 23.71 21.34 -19.60
CA VAL A 145 24.86 21.24 -20.52
C VAL A 145 24.73 22.24 -21.64
N SER A 146 25.80 23.03 -21.88
CA SER A 146 25.86 23.88 -23.08
C SER A 146 26.14 23.01 -24.31
N THR A 147 25.38 23.18 -25.36
CA THR A 147 25.51 22.46 -26.62
C THR A 147 25.99 23.38 -27.76
N GLY A 148 26.03 24.71 -27.53
CA GLY A 148 26.47 25.72 -28.47
C GLY A 148 26.38 27.13 -27.92
N PRO A 149 26.67 28.15 -28.70
CA PRO A 149 26.49 29.53 -28.30
C PRO A 149 25.02 29.84 -27.99
N ASN A 150 24.73 30.18 -26.72
CA ASN A 150 23.36 30.41 -26.20
C ASN A 150 22.40 29.21 -26.40
N GLU A 151 22.92 27.98 -26.51
CA GLU A 151 22.13 26.76 -26.62
C GLU A 151 22.41 25.84 -25.43
N TRP A 152 21.35 25.39 -24.78
CA TRP A 152 21.41 24.61 -23.55
C TRP A 152 20.51 23.37 -23.61
N LYS A 153 21.05 22.30 -23.10
CA LYS A 153 20.31 21.07 -22.87
C LYS A 153 20.07 20.90 -21.36
N LEU A 154 18.80 21.01 -20.96
CA LEU A 154 18.34 20.84 -19.59
C LEU A 154 17.77 19.43 -19.46
N THR A 155 18.21 18.68 -18.45
CA THR A 155 17.71 17.33 -18.19
C THR A 155 17.25 17.21 -16.76
N CYS A 156 16.03 16.67 -16.55
CA CYS A 156 15.49 16.30 -15.26
C CYS A 156 15.27 14.80 -15.22
N GLN A 157 15.62 14.17 -14.10
CA GLN A 157 15.42 12.75 -13.86
C GLN A 157 14.84 12.52 -12.48
N SER A 158 13.85 11.66 -12.39
CA SER A 158 13.32 11.21 -11.12
C SER A 158 12.73 9.80 -11.24
N LYS A 159 12.42 9.16 -10.11
CA LYS A 159 11.73 7.87 -10.10
C LYS A 159 10.55 7.88 -9.13
N GLY A 160 9.50 7.16 -9.49
CA GLY A 160 8.29 7.09 -8.68
C GLY A 160 7.24 6.13 -9.26
N TYR A 161 6.08 6.10 -8.60
CA TYR A 161 4.91 5.34 -9.03
C TYR A 161 3.62 5.94 -8.44
N PRO A 162 2.53 6.03 -9.22
CA PRO A 162 2.40 5.75 -10.67
C PRO A 162 3.25 6.66 -11.56
N GLY A 163 3.19 6.43 -12.89
CA GLY A 163 3.91 7.27 -13.85
C GLY A 163 3.50 8.74 -13.75
N ALA A 164 4.46 9.66 -13.84
CA ALA A 164 4.21 11.10 -13.81
C ALA A 164 4.41 11.73 -15.18
N GLU A 165 3.64 12.76 -15.48
CA GLU A 165 3.89 13.66 -16.60
C GLU A 165 4.98 14.66 -16.20
N VAL A 166 5.87 15.02 -17.13
CA VAL A 166 6.89 16.06 -16.88
C VAL A 166 6.49 17.30 -17.61
N ILE A 167 6.26 18.38 -16.86
CA ILE A 167 5.87 19.69 -17.36
C ILE A 167 7.08 20.61 -17.28
N TRP A 168 7.38 21.29 -18.38
CA TRP A 168 8.42 22.32 -18.43
C TRP A 168 7.82 23.70 -18.55
N GLN A 169 8.28 24.62 -17.72
CA GLN A 169 7.85 26.01 -17.73
C GLN A 169 9.04 26.96 -17.63
N ASN A 170 8.94 28.14 -18.27
CA ASN A 170 9.88 29.23 -18.04
C ASN A 170 9.47 30.06 -16.80
N ARG A 171 10.20 31.13 -16.52
CA ARG A 171 9.94 32.07 -15.42
C ARG A 171 8.55 32.72 -15.49
N ASP A 172 8.02 32.90 -16.69
CA ASP A 172 6.72 33.55 -16.93
C ASP A 172 5.57 32.49 -16.96
N TYR A 173 5.85 31.26 -16.56
CA TYR A 173 4.92 30.10 -16.55
C TYR A 173 4.41 29.71 -17.94
N GLU A 174 5.13 30.09 -19.01
CA GLU A 174 4.85 29.56 -20.33
C GLU A 174 5.16 28.07 -20.40
N ASP A 175 4.23 27.29 -20.94
CA ASP A 175 4.38 25.84 -21.10
C ASP A 175 5.32 25.53 -22.29
N LEU A 176 6.39 24.82 -22.00
CA LEU A 176 7.40 24.38 -22.96
C LEU A 176 7.44 22.88 -23.13
N THR A 177 6.48 22.16 -22.56
CA THR A 177 6.45 20.68 -22.50
C THR A 177 6.53 20.04 -23.87
N ASP A 178 5.84 20.61 -24.87
CA ASP A 178 5.86 20.11 -26.25
C ASP A 178 7.23 20.19 -26.93
N LYS A 179 8.15 21.01 -26.40
CA LYS A 179 9.54 21.15 -26.90
C LYS A 179 10.50 20.15 -26.21
N ALA A 180 10.03 19.44 -25.20
CA ALA A 180 10.83 18.50 -24.44
C ALA A 180 10.69 17.07 -24.97
N ASN A 181 11.73 16.27 -24.76
CA ASN A 181 11.70 14.83 -25.01
C ASN A 181 11.70 14.10 -23.67
N THR A 182 10.63 13.36 -23.38
CA THR A 182 10.47 12.62 -22.14
C THR A 182 10.46 11.11 -22.42
N SER A 183 11.28 10.36 -21.70
CA SER A 183 11.37 8.91 -21.76
C SER A 183 11.03 8.26 -20.41
N TYR A 184 10.45 7.07 -20.47
CA TYR A 184 10.03 6.29 -19.33
C TYR A 184 10.64 4.90 -19.41
N GLU A 185 11.27 4.48 -18.32
CA GLU A 185 11.78 3.12 -18.16
C GLU A 185 11.19 2.53 -16.87
N ILE A 186 10.86 1.24 -16.88
CA ILE A 186 10.41 0.54 -15.68
C ILE A 186 11.58 -0.25 -15.13
N GLY A 187 11.98 0.07 -13.90
CA GLY A 187 13.04 -0.63 -13.19
C GLY A 187 12.61 -2.02 -12.68
N ARG A 188 13.58 -2.78 -12.18
CA ARG A 188 13.31 -4.08 -11.54
C ARG A 188 12.48 -3.96 -10.26
N ASP A 189 12.50 -2.80 -9.63
CA ASP A 189 11.67 -2.37 -8.49
C ASP A 189 10.24 -1.97 -8.89
N GLN A 190 9.91 -2.08 -10.20
CA GLN A 190 8.63 -1.69 -10.82
C GLN A 190 8.35 -0.18 -10.76
N LEU A 191 9.32 0.64 -10.35
CA LEU A 191 9.20 2.09 -10.41
C LEU A 191 9.44 2.59 -11.83
N TYR A 192 8.76 3.71 -12.17
CA TYR A 192 9.06 4.46 -13.36
C TYR A 192 10.30 5.32 -13.14
N TYR A 193 11.30 5.15 -13.98
CA TYR A 193 12.45 6.03 -14.11
C TYR A 193 12.16 6.97 -15.26
N VAL A 194 11.95 8.22 -14.93
CA VAL A 194 11.52 9.25 -15.90
C VAL A 194 12.67 10.20 -16.15
N THR A 195 13.02 10.36 -17.43
CA THR A 195 14.03 11.32 -17.90
C THR A 195 13.38 12.25 -18.90
N SER A 196 13.43 13.55 -18.63
CA SER A 196 12.93 14.58 -19.55
C SER A 196 14.04 15.57 -19.90
N THR A 197 14.13 15.91 -21.17
CA THR A 197 15.16 16.78 -21.71
C THR A 197 14.52 17.89 -22.54
N LEU A 198 14.82 19.14 -22.17
CA LEU A 198 14.45 20.34 -22.90
C LEU A 198 15.69 20.96 -23.53
N THR A 199 15.68 21.18 -24.84
CA THR A 199 16.73 21.92 -25.53
C THR A 199 16.23 23.34 -25.89
N ILE A 200 16.96 24.36 -25.46
CA ILE A 200 16.56 25.75 -25.59
C ILE A 200 17.68 26.63 -26.15
N LYS A 201 17.29 27.70 -26.82
CA LYS A 201 18.18 28.82 -27.14
C LYS A 201 17.80 29.97 -26.22
N SER A 202 18.65 30.25 -25.25
CA SER A 202 18.36 31.23 -24.22
C SER A 202 19.64 31.85 -23.65
N ARG A 203 19.50 32.96 -22.94
CA ARG A 203 20.58 33.52 -22.13
C ARG A 203 20.83 32.66 -20.90
N ILE A 204 22.05 32.71 -20.38
CA ILE A 204 22.49 31.87 -19.24
C ILE A 204 21.74 32.11 -17.90
N ASP A 205 21.07 33.25 -17.80
CA ASP A 205 20.37 33.75 -16.60
C ASP A 205 18.86 33.47 -16.58
N GLU A 206 18.36 32.75 -17.58
CA GLU A 206 16.94 32.36 -17.60
C GLU A 206 16.66 31.16 -16.68
N VAL A 207 15.50 31.20 -16.05
CA VAL A 207 15.03 30.13 -15.10
C VAL A 207 13.99 29.28 -15.78
N PHE A 208 14.16 27.98 -15.65
CA PHE A 208 13.24 26.96 -16.13
C PHE A 208 12.84 26.01 -14.98
N TYR A 209 11.59 25.62 -14.97
CA TYR A 209 11.04 24.69 -14.01
C TYR A 209 10.74 23.37 -14.68
N CYS A 210 11.12 22.29 -14.03
CA CYS A 210 10.81 20.92 -14.42
C CYS A 210 9.93 20.32 -13.33
N ILE A 211 8.67 20.02 -13.64
CA ILE A 211 7.64 19.63 -12.70
C ILE A 211 7.20 18.20 -13.03
N PHE A 212 7.34 17.28 -12.08
CA PHE A 212 6.78 15.94 -12.16
C PHE A 212 5.37 15.96 -11.59
N TRP A 213 4.37 15.85 -12.46
CA TRP A 213 2.97 15.82 -12.11
C TRP A 213 2.44 14.40 -12.10
N ASN A 214 2.07 13.91 -10.91
CA ASN A 214 1.42 12.63 -10.75
C ASN A 214 -0.10 12.81 -10.65
N LYS A 215 -0.81 12.57 -11.74
CA LYS A 215 -2.25 12.78 -11.87
C LYS A 215 -3.07 11.91 -10.90
N GLU A 216 -2.66 10.67 -10.65
CA GLU A 216 -3.38 9.75 -9.76
C GLU A 216 -3.25 10.14 -8.29
N LEU A 217 -2.08 10.63 -7.89
CA LEU A 217 -1.82 11.08 -6.54
C LEU A 217 -2.20 12.55 -6.33
N GLN A 218 -2.43 13.31 -7.43
CA GLN A 218 -2.61 14.76 -7.43
C GLN A 218 -1.45 15.48 -6.70
N GLU A 219 -0.23 14.96 -6.88
CA GLU A 219 1.00 15.47 -6.27
C GLU A 219 1.93 15.99 -7.38
N ASN A 220 2.58 17.13 -7.15
CA ASN A 220 3.65 17.65 -7.99
C ASN A 220 4.96 17.74 -7.21
N THR A 221 6.08 17.62 -7.93
CA THR A 221 7.43 17.81 -7.39
C THR A 221 8.26 18.58 -8.43
N SER A 222 8.94 19.63 -8.03
CA SER A 222 9.74 20.49 -8.89
C SER A 222 11.13 20.75 -8.30
#